data_7afbb0620bfd916d0560663ef9e7550e
#
_entry.id   7afbb0620bfd916d0560663ef9e7550e
#
_cell.length_a   1.000
_cell.length_b   1.000
_cell.length_c   1.000
_cell.angle_alpha   90.00
_cell.angle_beta   90.00
_cell.angle_gamma   90.00
#
_symmetry.space_group_name_H-M   'P 1'
#
loop_
_entity.id
_entity.type
_entity.pdbx_description
1 polymer ?
#
loop_
_entity_poly.entity_id
_entity_poly.type
_entity_poly.pdbx_seq_one_letter_code
_entity_poly.pdbx_strand_id
1 'polypeptide(L)'
;KVTVEGPGTGDGFKKFCAGDSDITGASRAIKEEEATLCADAGIEYIELAVAIDGLTVATSPANTAIECLDKAALYALVGPESEGFSSWADANAIAGELGSAFASLPDAPLSIYGPGEESGTYDSFVEFAFKSISEDRGTDMVSRADYTASPNDNVIVDGIESADTSLGWVGYAYYKAEEARMKAIAIADKEGACVLPTDETIADGSYPFSRTLYIYVNKAKAVENPAIAAYVDLYLSAQGGEQVSAAGYVQLDSATQQLSLDAWTARG
;
A
#
# COMPACT_ATOMS: atom_id res chain seq x y z
N LYS A 1 14.78 12.07 -22.77
CA LYS A 1 13.41 11.53 -22.75
C LYS A 1 13.42 10.27 -21.88
N VAL A 2 12.58 10.22 -20.88
CA VAL A 2 12.37 9.02 -20.06
C VAL A 2 11.17 8.25 -20.64
N THR A 3 11.30 6.93 -20.76
CA THR A 3 10.18 6.02 -21.10
C THR A 3 9.84 5.24 -19.85
N VAL A 4 8.57 5.19 -19.48
CA VAL A 4 8.08 4.49 -18.29
C VAL A 4 7.08 3.41 -18.73
N GLU A 5 7.22 2.23 -18.17
CA GLU A 5 6.29 1.12 -18.31
C GLU A 5 5.85 0.66 -16.91
N GLY A 6 4.66 0.13 -16.77
CA GLY A 6 4.07 -0.30 -15.50
C GLY A 6 3.74 -1.80 -15.45
N PRO A 7 4.71 -2.71 -15.60
CA PRO A 7 4.42 -4.15 -15.64
C PRO A 7 4.21 -4.80 -14.26
N GLY A 8 4.32 -4.04 -13.18
CA GLY A 8 4.37 -4.53 -11.80
C GLY A 8 5.79 -5.00 -11.38
N THR A 9 5.99 -5.16 -10.06
CA THR A 9 7.31 -5.38 -9.45
C THR A 9 8.04 -6.61 -10.00
N GLY A 10 7.37 -7.76 -10.09
CA GLY A 10 8.04 -9.01 -10.53
C GLY A 10 8.49 -8.97 -11.98
N ASP A 11 7.66 -8.49 -12.88
CA ASP A 11 8.01 -8.35 -14.31
C ASP A 11 8.98 -7.19 -14.53
N GLY A 12 8.93 -6.15 -13.69
CA GLY A 12 9.92 -5.09 -13.63
C GLY A 12 11.31 -5.65 -13.35
N PHE A 13 11.48 -6.52 -12.35
CA PHE A 13 12.77 -7.18 -12.06
C PHE A 13 13.23 -8.10 -13.18
N LYS A 14 12.34 -8.85 -13.83
CA LYS A 14 12.72 -9.68 -14.99
C LYS A 14 13.34 -8.84 -16.12
N LYS A 15 12.70 -7.72 -16.50
CA LYS A 15 13.21 -6.78 -17.51
C LYS A 15 14.52 -6.13 -17.06
N PHE A 16 14.59 -5.73 -15.82
CA PHE A 16 15.76 -5.08 -15.24
C PHE A 16 16.98 -5.99 -15.23
N CYS A 17 16.84 -7.23 -14.74
CA CYS A 17 17.91 -8.22 -14.71
C CYS A 17 18.28 -8.75 -16.12
N ALA A 18 17.39 -8.61 -17.12
CA ALA A 18 17.73 -8.83 -18.52
C ALA A 18 18.50 -7.65 -19.17
N GLY A 19 18.63 -6.52 -18.46
CA GLY A 19 19.28 -5.31 -18.98
C GLY A 19 18.40 -4.44 -19.87
N ASP A 20 17.10 -4.74 -19.96
CA ASP A 20 16.14 -4.04 -20.82
C ASP A 20 15.69 -2.69 -20.23
N SER A 21 15.87 -2.48 -18.93
CA SER A 21 15.63 -1.20 -18.27
C SER A 21 16.84 -0.72 -17.47
N ASP A 22 16.95 0.60 -17.33
CA ASP A 22 18.04 1.25 -16.59
C ASP A 22 17.72 1.34 -15.11
N ILE A 23 16.43 1.49 -14.79
CA ILE A 23 15.87 1.60 -13.45
C ILE A 23 14.59 0.76 -13.42
N THR A 24 14.34 0.08 -12.30
CA THR A 24 13.04 -0.52 -12.02
C THR A 24 12.50 -0.05 -10.67
N GLY A 25 11.21 0.30 -10.62
CA GLY A 25 10.48 0.55 -9.37
C GLY A 25 10.00 -0.77 -8.76
N ALA A 26 9.94 -0.83 -7.45
CA ALA A 26 9.46 -1.99 -6.71
C ALA A 26 8.70 -1.57 -5.45
N SER A 27 7.62 -2.29 -5.15
CA SER A 27 6.81 -2.10 -3.93
C SER A 27 7.20 -3.05 -2.79
N ARG A 28 8.36 -3.67 -2.88
CA ARG A 28 9.02 -4.52 -1.89
C ARG A 28 10.52 -4.63 -2.21
N ALA A 29 11.29 -5.07 -1.23
CA ALA A 29 12.68 -5.45 -1.49
C ALA A 29 12.79 -6.59 -2.53
N ILE A 30 13.90 -6.62 -3.24
CA ILE A 30 14.22 -7.68 -4.21
C ILE A 30 14.26 -9.03 -3.50
N LYS A 31 13.72 -10.07 -4.14
CA LYS A 31 13.78 -11.43 -3.63
C LYS A 31 15.13 -12.08 -4.00
N GLU A 32 15.53 -13.10 -3.25
CA GLU A 32 16.77 -13.85 -3.50
C GLU A 32 16.84 -14.42 -4.93
N GLU A 33 15.72 -14.94 -5.44
CA GLU A 33 15.63 -15.48 -6.80
C GLU A 33 15.86 -14.39 -7.87
N GLU A 34 15.30 -13.17 -7.64
CA GLU A 34 15.47 -12.04 -8.53
C GLU A 34 16.90 -11.47 -8.46
N ALA A 35 17.47 -11.40 -7.25
CA ALA A 35 18.86 -11.00 -7.06
C ALA A 35 19.83 -11.98 -7.77
N THR A 36 19.55 -13.29 -7.68
CA THR A 36 20.32 -14.33 -8.38
C THR A 36 20.19 -14.15 -9.89
N LEU A 37 18.98 -13.89 -10.41
CA LEU A 37 18.77 -13.62 -11.84
C LEU A 37 19.61 -12.43 -12.34
N CYS A 38 19.66 -11.34 -11.57
CA CYS A 38 20.50 -10.19 -11.90
C CYS A 38 22.01 -10.55 -11.88
N ALA A 39 22.45 -11.29 -10.85
CA ALA A 39 23.85 -11.69 -10.70
C ALA A 39 24.31 -12.60 -11.84
N ASP A 40 23.51 -13.58 -12.24
CA ASP A 40 23.79 -14.50 -13.37
C ASP A 40 23.89 -13.75 -14.71
N ALA A 41 23.13 -12.66 -14.86
CA ALA A 41 23.21 -11.77 -16.03
C ALA A 41 24.31 -10.70 -15.92
N GLY A 42 25.07 -10.66 -14.82
CA GLY A 42 26.13 -9.67 -14.60
C GLY A 42 25.61 -8.26 -14.33
N ILE A 43 24.36 -8.12 -13.90
CA ILE A 43 23.75 -6.83 -13.55
C ILE A 43 23.99 -6.54 -12.07
N GLU A 44 24.89 -5.60 -11.79
CA GLU A 44 25.02 -4.98 -10.47
C GLU A 44 24.02 -3.83 -10.35
N TYR A 45 23.39 -3.69 -9.18
CA TYR A 45 22.39 -2.65 -8.93
C TYR A 45 22.62 -1.92 -7.61
N ILE A 46 22.00 -0.75 -7.51
CA ILE A 46 21.91 0.03 -6.30
C ILE A 46 20.46 0.04 -5.88
N GLU A 47 20.17 -0.45 -4.67
CA GLU A 47 18.85 -0.42 -4.05
C GLU A 47 18.67 0.90 -3.30
N LEU A 48 17.60 1.62 -3.58
CA LEU A 48 17.29 2.90 -2.97
C LEU A 48 15.83 2.90 -2.51
N ALA A 49 15.58 3.05 -1.22
CA ALA A 49 14.27 3.40 -0.72
C ALA A 49 13.93 4.84 -1.16
N VAL A 50 12.72 5.08 -1.62
CA VAL A 50 12.33 6.40 -2.18
C VAL A 50 11.06 6.98 -1.60
N ALA A 51 10.16 6.14 -1.08
CA ALA A 51 8.89 6.56 -0.51
C ALA A 51 8.29 5.43 0.33
N ILE A 52 7.21 5.72 1.04
CA ILE A 52 6.39 4.71 1.71
C ILE A 52 4.96 4.81 1.15
N ASP A 53 4.44 3.68 0.69
CA ASP A 53 3.02 3.50 0.38
C ASP A 53 2.32 3.09 1.68
N GLY A 54 1.31 3.83 2.07
CA GLY A 54 0.49 3.55 3.22
C GLY A 54 -0.97 3.88 2.93
N LEU A 55 -1.87 3.04 3.36
CA LEU A 55 -3.29 3.31 3.25
C LEU A 55 -3.98 3.20 4.62
N THR A 56 -5.06 3.93 4.79
CA THR A 56 -5.85 3.95 6.01
C THR A 56 -7.22 3.33 5.77
N VAL A 57 -7.57 2.33 6.55
CA VAL A 57 -8.95 1.88 6.72
C VAL A 57 -9.62 2.80 7.74
N ALA A 58 -10.76 3.36 7.39
CA ALA A 58 -11.41 4.38 8.19
C ALA A 58 -12.93 4.16 8.31
N THR A 59 -13.50 4.78 9.31
CA THR A 59 -14.93 4.81 9.59
C THR A 59 -15.34 6.23 10.01
N SER A 60 -16.63 6.47 10.16
CA SER A 60 -17.13 7.71 10.75
C SER A 60 -16.57 7.94 12.17
N PRO A 61 -16.25 9.18 12.56
CA PRO A 61 -15.90 9.50 13.93
C PRO A 61 -16.97 9.12 14.96
N ALA A 62 -18.23 8.98 14.53
CA ALA A 62 -19.35 8.54 15.37
C ALA A 62 -19.30 7.03 15.68
N ASN A 63 -18.56 6.23 14.91
CA ASN A 63 -18.45 4.79 15.15
C ASN A 63 -17.54 4.51 16.35
N THR A 64 -18.15 4.22 17.48
CA THR A 64 -17.43 3.84 18.71
C THR A 64 -17.33 2.32 18.90
N ALA A 65 -17.95 1.53 18.02
CA ALA A 65 -18.01 0.08 18.16
C ALA A 65 -16.80 -0.64 17.52
N ILE A 66 -16.17 -0.02 16.52
CA ILE A 66 -15.08 -0.60 15.77
C ILE A 66 -13.79 0.19 16.02
N GLU A 67 -12.84 -0.43 16.67
CA GLU A 67 -11.53 0.15 16.98
C GLU A 67 -10.39 -0.54 16.22
N CYS A 68 -10.55 -1.84 15.91
CA CYS A 68 -9.53 -2.67 15.30
C CYS A 68 -10.16 -3.74 14.42
N LEU A 69 -9.48 -4.09 13.33
CA LEU A 69 -9.80 -5.22 12.46
C LEU A 69 -8.52 -5.95 12.08
N ASP A 70 -8.62 -7.23 11.76
CA ASP A 70 -7.57 -7.97 11.08
C ASP A 70 -7.89 -8.16 9.59
N LYS A 71 -6.94 -8.72 8.85
CA LYS A 71 -7.12 -8.99 7.42
C LYS A 71 -8.29 -9.92 7.13
N ALA A 72 -8.54 -10.89 8.00
CA ALA A 72 -9.63 -11.84 7.87
C ALA A 72 -11.01 -11.17 8.01
N ALA A 73 -11.17 -10.27 9.00
CA ALA A 73 -12.38 -9.46 9.15
C ALA A 73 -12.58 -8.49 7.97
N LEU A 74 -11.50 -7.86 7.48
CA LEU A 74 -11.57 -6.99 6.30
C LEU A 74 -11.96 -7.75 5.03
N TYR A 75 -11.39 -8.94 4.81
CA TYR A 75 -11.80 -9.81 3.71
C TYR A 75 -13.28 -10.19 3.82
N ALA A 76 -13.72 -10.57 5.03
CA ALA A 76 -15.12 -10.93 5.28
C ALA A 76 -16.10 -9.77 5.05
N LEU A 77 -15.67 -8.51 5.23
CA LEU A 77 -16.49 -7.31 5.02
C LEU A 77 -16.48 -6.82 3.57
N VAL A 78 -15.33 -6.92 2.89
CA VAL A 78 -15.08 -6.21 1.62
C VAL A 78 -14.68 -7.16 0.48
N GLY A 79 -14.33 -8.41 0.77
CA GLY A 79 -13.97 -9.41 -0.24
C GLY A 79 -15.17 -9.84 -1.10
N PRO A 80 -14.93 -10.58 -2.20
CA PRO A 80 -15.98 -10.92 -3.18
C PRO A 80 -17.13 -11.76 -2.59
N GLU A 81 -16.87 -12.51 -1.52
CA GLU A 81 -17.88 -13.34 -0.86
C GLU A 81 -18.88 -12.56 0.01
N SER A 82 -18.61 -11.26 0.24
CA SER A 82 -19.46 -10.37 1.05
C SER A 82 -20.50 -9.59 0.23
N GLU A 83 -20.61 -9.85 -1.07
CA GLU A 83 -21.60 -9.17 -1.91
C GLU A 83 -23.02 -9.35 -1.37
N GLY A 84 -23.75 -8.23 -1.24
CA GLY A 84 -25.08 -8.18 -0.64
C GLY A 84 -25.11 -8.00 0.88
N PHE A 85 -23.98 -8.03 1.59
CA PHE A 85 -23.97 -7.74 3.03
C PHE A 85 -24.31 -6.28 3.29
N SER A 86 -25.21 -6.06 4.24
CA SER A 86 -25.72 -4.73 4.61
C SER A 86 -25.56 -4.40 6.10
N SER A 87 -25.17 -5.39 6.90
CA SER A 87 -24.78 -5.23 8.30
C SER A 87 -23.35 -5.69 8.52
N TRP A 88 -22.62 -5.07 9.44
CA TRP A 88 -21.31 -5.55 9.88
C TRP A 88 -21.38 -7.00 10.37
N ALA A 89 -22.49 -7.38 11.05
CA ALA A 89 -22.69 -8.72 11.56
C ALA A 89 -22.80 -9.80 10.47
N ASP A 90 -23.17 -9.45 9.24
CA ASP A 90 -23.26 -10.39 8.12
C ASP A 90 -21.90 -11.04 7.84
N ALA A 91 -20.79 -10.33 8.11
CA ALA A 91 -19.44 -10.81 7.90
C ALA A 91 -18.95 -11.82 8.97
N ASN A 92 -19.63 -11.95 10.11
CA ASN A 92 -19.16 -12.74 11.26
C ASN A 92 -18.89 -14.21 10.90
N ALA A 93 -19.70 -14.81 10.04
CA ALA A 93 -19.55 -16.21 9.65
C ALA A 93 -18.24 -16.43 8.86
N ILE A 94 -17.98 -15.59 7.87
CA ILE A 94 -16.76 -15.68 7.04
C ILE A 94 -15.53 -15.29 7.87
N ALA A 95 -15.61 -14.24 8.69
CA ALA A 95 -14.52 -13.85 9.58
C ALA A 95 -14.14 -14.97 10.56
N GLY A 96 -15.16 -15.65 11.14
CA GLY A 96 -14.95 -16.79 12.03
C GLY A 96 -14.34 -18.01 11.31
N GLU A 97 -14.78 -18.31 10.09
CA GLU A 97 -14.20 -19.37 9.25
C GLU A 97 -12.71 -19.10 8.96
N LEU A 98 -12.36 -17.84 8.72
CA LEU A 98 -10.98 -17.40 8.46
C LEU A 98 -10.13 -17.28 9.74
N GLY A 99 -10.70 -17.54 10.91
CA GLY A 99 -9.98 -17.47 12.18
C GLY A 99 -9.71 -16.06 12.69
N SER A 100 -10.51 -15.08 12.26
CA SER A 100 -10.40 -13.69 12.74
C SER A 100 -10.62 -13.61 14.25
N ALA A 101 -9.79 -12.82 14.92
CA ALA A 101 -10.03 -12.43 16.33
C ALA A 101 -11.20 -11.42 16.45
N PHE A 102 -11.66 -10.85 15.33
CA PHE A 102 -12.70 -9.83 15.23
C PHE A 102 -14.00 -10.35 14.58
N ALA A 103 -14.31 -11.63 14.74
CA ALA A 103 -15.51 -12.27 14.18
C ALA A 103 -16.81 -12.03 15.00
N SER A 104 -16.84 -11.00 15.84
CA SER A 104 -18.02 -10.57 16.61
C SER A 104 -18.34 -9.11 16.31
N LEU A 105 -18.51 -8.80 15.03
CA LEU A 105 -18.86 -7.48 14.56
C LEU A 105 -20.32 -7.13 14.94
N PRO A 106 -20.63 -5.85 15.19
CA PRO A 106 -21.94 -5.43 15.67
C PRO A 106 -23.03 -5.59 14.61
N ASP A 107 -24.27 -5.81 15.04
CA ASP A 107 -25.44 -5.70 14.16
C ASP A 107 -25.76 -4.21 13.94
N ALA A 108 -25.08 -3.62 12.97
CA ALA A 108 -25.16 -2.21 12.60
C ALA A 108 -25.07 -2.08 11.07
N PRO A 109 -25.71 -1.06 10.46
CA PRO A 109 -25.64 -0.85 9.02
C PRO A 109 -24.21 -0.77 8.50
N LEU A 110 -23.93 -1.42 7.37
CA LEU A 110 -22.63 -1.38 6.69
C LEU A 110 -22.78 -0.61 5.39
N SER A 111 -22.13 0.54 5.32
CA SER A 111 -21.99 1.33 4.08
C SER A 111 -20.50 1.46 3.76
N ILE A 112 -20.10 1.02 2.58
CA ILE A 112 -18.68 0.93 2.20
C ILE A 112 -18.36 1.95 1.11
N TYR A 113 -17.25 2.66 1.28
CA TYR A 113 -16.74 3.70 0.38
C TYR A 113 -15.25 3.49 0.13
N GLY A 114 -14.83 3.57 -1.13
CA GLY A 114 -13.42 3.39 -1.47
C GLY A 114 -13.12 3.75 -2.92
N PRO A 115 -11.85 3.76 -3.31
CA PRO A 115 -11.47 3.91 -4.71
C PRO A 115 -11.91 2.69 -5.53
N GLY A 116 -12.12 2.90 -6.84
CA GLY A 116 -12.43 1.82 -7.78
C GLY A 116 -11.18 1.12 -8.31
N GLU A 117 -11.39 0.10 -9.14
CA GLU A 117 -10.33 -0.76 -9.72
C GLU A 117 -9.31 0.01 -10.59
N GLU A 118 -9.63 1.24 -11.01
CA GLU A 118 -8.70 2.12 -11.74
C GLU A 118 -7.63 2.76 -10.85
N SER A 119 -7.72 2.60 -9.53
CA SER A 119 -6.88 3.29 -8.54
C SER A 119 -5.78 2.40 -7.98
N GLY A 120 -4.55 2.92 -7.92
CA GLY A 120 -3.45 2.27 -7.21
C GLY A 120 -3.72 2.05 -5.71
N THR A 121 -4.56 2.88 -5.08
CA THR A 121 -4.99 2.68 -3.69
C THR A 121 -5.92 1.47 -3.55
N TYR A 122 -6.76 1.20 -4.55
CA TYR A 122 -7.53 -0.05 -4.62
C TYR A 122 -6.61 -1.27 -4.72
N ASP A 123 -5.65 -1.24 -5.65
CA ASP A 123 -4.68 -2.33 -5.83
C ASP A 123 -3.90 -2.60 -4.53
N SER A 124 -3.44 -1.54 -3.86
CA SER A 124 -2.73 -1.67 -2.58
C SER A 124 -3.63 -2.27 -1.49
N PHE A 125 -4.90 -1.86 -1.42
CA PHE A 125 -5.85 -2.39 -0.43
C PHE A 125 -6.08 -3.89 -0.62
N VAL A 126 -6.42 -4.32 -1.83
CA VAL A 126 -6.67 -5.75 -2.09
C VAL A 126 -5.40 -6.59 -1.92
N GLU A 127 -4.23 -6.04 -2.25
CA GLU A 127 -2.95 -6.73 -2.01
C GLU A 127 -2.66 -6.87 -0.51
N PHE A 128 -2.81 -5.80 0.29
CA PHE A 128 -2.55 -5.84 1.72
C PHE A 128 -3.54 -6.71 2.49
N ALA A 129 -4.83 -6.57 2.18
CA ALA A 129 -5.89 -7.21 2.95
C ALA A 129 -6.21 -8.64 2.47
N PHE A 130 -6.18 -8.90 1.15
CA PHE A 130 -6.78 -10.12 0.60
C PHE A 130 -5.79 -11.14 0.07
N LYS A 131 -4.56 -10.74 -0.32
CA LYS A 131 -3.64 -11.59 -1.09
C LYS A 131 -3.49 -13.01 -0.53
N SER A 132 -3.09 -13.13 0.74
CA SER A 132 -2.88 -14.45 1.35
C SER A 132 -4.17 -15.25 1.45
N ILE A 133 -5.28 -14.59 1.75
CA ILE A 133 -6.59 -15.24 1.92
C ILE A 133 -7.11 -15.72 0.56
N SER A 134 -7.01 -14.90 -0.48
CA SER A 134 -7.42 -15.25 -1.84
C SER A 134 -6.57 -16.39 -2.40
N GLU A 135 -5.25 -16.37 -2.17
CA GLU A 135 -4.35 -17.47 -2.55
C GLU A 135 -4.74 -18.78 -1.86
N ASP A 136 -5.00 -18.76 -0.55
CA ASP A 136 -5.39 -19.96 0.24
C ASP A 136 -6.77 -20.49 -0.15
N ARG A 137 -7.71 -19.60 -0.51
CA ARG A 137 -9.08 -19.97 -0.90
C ARG A 137 -9.21 -20.24 -2.41
N GLY A 138 -8.22 -19.90 -3.21
CA GLY A 138 -8.28 -20.01 -4.68
C GLY A 138 -9.34 -19.07 -5.29
N THR A 139 -9.56 -17.90 -4.69
CA THR A 139 -10.48 -16.85 -5.17
C THR A 139 -9.71 -15.73 -5.85
N ASP A 140 -10.41 -14.93 -6.65
CA ASP A 140 -9.82 -13.72 -7.22
C ASP A 140 -9.51 -12.70 -6.12
N MET A 141 -8.40 -11.98 -6.28
CA MET A 141 -7.98 -10.90 -5.38
C MET A 141 -8.69 -9.60 -5.74
N VAL A 142 -10.00 -9.57 -5.50
CA VAL A 142 -10.89 -8.43 -5.81
C VAL A 142 -11.80 -8.13 -4.63
N SER A 143 -12.33 -6.91 -4.56
CA SER A 143 -13.37 -6.55 -3.60
C SER A 143 -14.75 -6.96 -4.11
N ARG A 144 -15.76 -6.92 -3.23
CA ARG A 144 -17.18 -6.93 -3.64
C ARG A 144 -17.45 -5.76 -4.58
N ALA A 145 -18.40 -5.95 -5.53
CA ALA A 145 -18.71 -4.94 -6.56
C ALA A 145 -19.75 -3.90 -6.11
N ASP A 146 -20.49 -4.17 -5.03
CA ASP A 146 -21.66 -3.39 -4.60
C ASP A 146 -21.37 -2.34 -3.51
N TYR A 147 -20.11 -1.87 -3.41
CA TYR A 147 -19.76 -0.71 -2.60
C TYR A 147 -19.77 0.58 -3.43
N THR A 148 -19.73 1.74 -2.76
CA THR A 148 -19.65 3.03 -3.45
C THR A 148 -18.19 3.32 -3.83
N ALA A 149 -17.86 3.04 -5.09
CA ALA A 149 -16.54 3.32 -5.66
C ALA A 149 -16.46 4.74 -6.22
N SER A 150 -15.34 5.43 -6.01
CA SER A 150 -15.10 6.77 -6.58
C SER A 150 -13.61 6.99 -6.89
N PRO A 151 -13.27 7.59 -8.04
CA PRO A 151 -11.90 8.06 -8.32
C PRO A 151 -11.56 9.37 -7.58
N ASN A 152 -12.50 9.94 -6.84
CA ASN A 152 -12.35 11.21 -6.11
C ASN A 152 -12.40 10.93 -4.60
N ASP A 153 -11.26 11.08 -3.94
CA ASP A 153 -11.11 10.84 -2.50
C ASP A 153 -12.06 11.72 -1.66
N ASN A 154 -12.41 12.94 -2.09
CA ASN A 154 -13.39 13.77 -1.38
C ASN A 154 -14.77 13.09 -1.31
N VAL A 155 -15.19 12.41 -2.37
CA VAL A 155 -16.46 11.66 -2.39
C VAL A 155 -16.39 10.47 -1.42
N ILE A 156 -15.24 9.83 -1.33
CA ILE A 156 -15.02 8.72 -0.38
C ILE A 156 -15.10 9.24 1.06
N VAL A 157 -14.43 10.35 1.37
CA VAL A 157 -14.47 10.99 2.70
C VAL A 157 -15.87 11.44 3.05
N ASP A 158 -16.58 12.12 2.14
CA ASP A 158 -17.99 12.53 2.34
C ASP A 158 -18.87 11.32 2.64
N GLY A 159 -18.64 10.21 1.95
CA GLY A 159 -19.36 8.95 2.19
C GLY A 159 -19.05 8.36 3.57
N ILE A 160 -17.79 8.29 3.96
CA ILE A 160 -17.37 7.78 5.27
C ILE A 160 -17.99 8.64 6.41
N GLU A 161 -17.96 9.95 6.28
CA GLU A 161 -18.52 10.88 7.28
C GLU A 161 -20.04 10.79 7.37
N SER A 162 -20.73 10.51 6.26
CA SER A 162 -22.19 10.60 6.15
C SER A 162 -22.96 9.52 6.90
N ALA A 163 -22.32 8.40 7.25
CA ALA A 163 -22.97 7.25 7.90
C ALA A 163 -22.24 6.85 9.18
N ASP A 164 -22.93 6.82 10.31
CA ASP A 164 -22.35 6.57 11.64
C ASP A 164 -21.51 5.29 11.73
N THR A 165 -21.83 4.29 10.93
CA THR A 165 -21.17 2.97 10.92
C THR A 165 -20.62 2.64 9.53
N SER A 166 -20.09 3.63 8.82
CA SER A 166 -19.42 3.46 7.52
C SER A 166 -18.12 2.67 7.65
N LEU A 167 -17.67 2.13 6.53
CA LEU A 167 -16.33 1.58 6.34
C LEU A 167 -15.78 2.16 5.03
N GLY A 168 -14.51 2.51 5.00
CA GLY A 168 -13.86 2.92 3.77
C GLY A 168 -12.36 2.88 3.87
N TRP A 169 -11.68 3.21 2.76
CA TRP A 169 -10.22 3.30 2.75
C TRP A 169 -9.75 4.37 1.77
N VAL A 170 -8.66 5.02 2.13
CA VAL A 170 -7.99 6.07 1.35
C VAL A 170 -6.47 5.97 1.55
N GLY A 171 -5.68 6.61 0.70
CA GLY A 171 -4.25 6.78 0.94
C GLY A 171 -3.98 7.49 2.26
N TYR A 172 -2.90 7.10 2.96
CA TYR A 172 -2.59 7.65 4.29
C TYR A 172 -2.37 9.17 4.26
N ALA A 173 -1.69 9.70 3.24
CA ALA A 173 -1.48 11.14 3.13
C ALA A 173 -2.80 11.91 3.02
N TYR A 174 -3.79 11.33 2.34
CA TYR A 174 -5.13 11.91 2.24
C TYR A 174 -5.91 11.81 3.55
N TYR A 175 -5.87 10.63 4.22
CA TYR A 175 -6.42 10.49 5.56
C TYR A 175 -5.86 11.56 6.51
N LYS A 176 -4.55 11.78 6.48
CA LYS A 176 -3.89 12.76 7.35
C LYS A 176 -4.38 14.18 7.13
N ALA A 177 -4.66 14.56 5.88
CA ALA A 177 -5.22 15.87 5.54
C ALA A 177 -6.67 16.04 6.02
N GLU A 178 -7.43 14.96 6.09
CA GLU A 178 -8.87 14.94 6.41
C GLU A 178 -9.18 14.20 7.74
N GLU A 179 -8.18 14.02 8.63
CA GLU A 179 -8.30 13.22 9.86
C GLU A 179 -9.40 13.70 10.83
N ALA A 180 -9.82 14.97 10.73
CA ALA A 180 -10.93 15.49 11.54
C ALA A 180 -12.31 14.94 11.13
N ARG A 181 -12.43 14.39 9.91
CA ARG A 181 -13.65 13.90 9.29
C ARG A 181 -13.78 12.38 9.30
N MET A 182 -12.69 11.68 9.59
CA MET A 182 -12.63 10.23 9.60
C MET A 182 -11.93 9.73 10.86
N LYS A 183 -12.34 8.56 11.34
CA LYS A 183 -11.63 7.82 12.39
C LYS A 183 -10.90 6.63 11.75
N ALA A 184 -9.58 6.56 11.90
CA ALA A 184 -8.83 5.39 11.50
C ALA A 184 -9.24 4.17 12.33
N ILE A 185 -9.35 3.03 11.67
CA ILE A 185 -9.48 1.72 12.30
C ILE A 185 -8.07 1.12 12.37
N ALA A 186 -7.65 0.70 13.57
CA ALA A 186 -6.39 0.00 13.73
C ALA A 186 -6.40 -1.34 12.98
N ILE A 187 -5.25 -1.75 12.45
CA ILE A 187 -5.12 -3.07 11.83
C ILE A 187 -4.27 -3.96 12.72
N ALA A 188 -4.76 -5.15 13.01
CA ALA A 188 -4.01 -6.13 13.78
C ALA A 188 -2.81 -6.63 12.96
N ASP A 189 -1.64 -6.60 13.59
CA ASP A 189 -0.41 -7.17 13.05
C ASP A 189 -0.42 -8.72 13.15
N LYS A 190 0.71 -9.35 12.82
CA LYS A 190 0.83 -10.81 12.84
C LYS A 190 0.78 -11.41 14.26
N GLU A 191 1.10 -10.63 15.26
CA GLU A 191 1.05 -10.98 16.68
C GLU A 191 -0.33 -10.66 17.30
N GLY A 192 -1.24 -10.01 16.53
CA GLY A 192 -2.58 -9.63 16.94
C GLY A 192 -2.64 -8.27 17.66
N ALA A 193 -1.56 -7.50 17.67
CA ALA A 193 -1.57 -6.15 18.22
C ALA A 193 -2.23 -5.17 17.24
N CYS A 194 -3.15 -4.35 17.73
CA CYS A 194 -3.83 -3.34 16.94
C CYS A 194 -2.94 -2.11 16.74
N VAL A 195 -2.53 -1.86 15.50
CA VAL A 195 -1.65 -0.75 15.12
C VAL A 195 -2.45 0.30 14.35
N LEU A 196 -2.39 1.56 14.78
CA LEU A 196 -2.99 2.70 14.08
C LEU A 196 -2.03 3.23 13.00
N PRO A 197 -2.54 3.76 11.89
CA PRO A 197 -1.73 4.47 10.90
C PRO A 197 -1.33 5.83 11.47
N THR A 198 -0.10 5.97 11.87
CA THR A 198 0.54 7.21 12.32
C THR A 198 1.79 7.49 11.49
N ASP A 199 2.29 8.72 11.51
CA ASP A 199 3.54 9.04 10.82
C ASP A 199 4.68 8.10 11.25
N GLU A 200 4.72 7.73 12.53
CA GLU A 200 5.72 6.82 13.10
C GLU A 200 5.53 5.39 12.60
N THR A 201 4.32 4.81 12.75
CA THR A 201 4.05 3.41 12.40
C THR A 201 4.06 3.15 10.90
N ILE A 202 3.78 4.17 10.09
CA ILE A 202 3.95 4.14 8.64
C ILE A 202 5.45 4.16 8.30
N ALA A 203 6.22 5.08 8.92
CA ALA A 203 7.64 5.26 8.61
C ALA A 203 8.50 4.06 9.02
N ASP A 204 8.23 3.44 10.17
CA ASP A 204 8.98 2.28 10.66
C ASP A 204 8.45 0.93 10.12
N GLY A 205 7.33 0.95 9.36
CA GLY A 205 6.73 -0.25 8.75
C GLY A 205 6.00 -1.17 9.73
N SER A 206 5.73 -0.72 10.96
CA SER A 206 4.96 -1.49 11.95
C SER A 206 3.46 -1.52 11.64
N TYR A 207 2.94 -0.52 10.90
CA TYR A 207 1.57 -0.54 10.43
C TYR A 207 1.38 -1.56 9.29
N PRO A 208 0.47 -2.54 9.41
CA PRO A 208 0.37 -3.65 8.46
C PRO A 208 0.00 -3.28 7.02
N PHE A 209 -0.58 -2.09 6.82
CA PHE A 209 -0.97 -1.57 5.50
C PHE A 209 -0.03 -0.44 5.06
N SER A 210 1.27 -0.65 5.27
CA SER A 210 2.34 0.18 4.74
C SER A 210 3.45 -0.66 4.14
N ARG A 211 4.16 -0.11 3.16
CA ARG A 211 5.32 -0.73 2.53
C ARG A 211 6.28 0.30 1.98
N THR A 212 7.56 0.02 2.08
CA THR A 212 8.59 0.85 1.44
C THR A 212 8.57 0.63 -0.06
N LEU A 213 8.62 1.73 -0.80
CA LEU A 213 8.83 1.75 -2.24
C LEU A 213 10.30 1.97 -2.54
N TYR A 214 10.79 1.20 -3.51
CA TYR A 214 12.19 1.20 -3.92
C TYR A 214 12.34 1.54 -5.39
N ILE A 215 13.51 2.05 -5.74
CA ILE A 215 14.04 1.97 -7.10
C ILE A 215 15.35 1.18 -7.07
N TYR A 216 15.54 0.35 -8.09
CA TYR A 216 16.79 -0.37 -8.34
C TYR A 216 17.43 0.20 -9.58
N VAL A 217 18.65 0.69 -9.45
CA VAL A 217 19.37 1.40 -10.51
C VAL A 217 20.52 0.53 -11.00
N ASN A 218 20.58 0.28 -12.30
CA ASN A 218 21.71 -0.43 -12.90
C ASN A 218 23.00 0.39 -12.72
N LYS A 219 23.92 -0.15 -11.94
CA LYS A 219 25.12 0.56 -11.51
C LYS A 219 26.02 0.97 -12.69
N ALA A 220 26.25 0.07 -13.65
CA ALA A 220 27.06 0.37 -14.81
C ALA A 220 26.43 1.50 -15.66
N LYS A 221 25.13 1.39 -15.94
CA LYS A 221 24.39 2.41 -16.70
C LYS A 221 24.35 3.77 -16.00
N ALA A 222 24.27 3.79 -14.66
CA ALA A 222 24.30 5.04 -13.90
C ALA A 222 25.65 5.77 -14.00
N VAL A 223 26.75 5.03 -14.14
CA VAL A 223 28.09 5.60 -14.36
C VAL A 223 28.26 6.09 -15.81
N GLU A 224 27.75 5.31 -16.78
CA GLU A 224 27.91 5.62 -18.21
C GLU A 224 27.00 6.76 -18.68
N ASN A 225 25.80 6.89 -18.11
CA ASN A 225 24.78 7.83 -18.55
C ASN A 225 24.46 8.89 -17.49
N PRO A 226 24.96 10.13 -17.61
CA PRO A 226 24.71 11.20 -16.65
C PRO A 226 23.21 11.54 -16.47
N ALA A 227 22.35 11.22 -17.44
CA ALA A 227 20.92 11.47 -17.33
C ALA A 227 20.26 10.53 -16.29
N ILE A 228 20.76 9.31 -16.13
CA ILE A 228 20.30 8.38 -15.10
C ILE A 228 20.70 8.94 -13.72
N ALA A 229 21.95 9.37 -13.57
CA ALA A 229 22.42 9.97 -12.33
C ALA A 229 21.59 11.20 -11.95
N ALA A 230 21.35 12.13 -12.89
CA ALA A 230 20.55 13.32 -12.64
C ALA A 230 19.09 12.99 -12.28
N TYR A 231 18.52 11.93 -12.85
CA TYR A 231 17.16 11.47 -12.51
C TYR A 231 17.09 10.92 -11.09
N VAL A 232 18.06 10.13 -10.67
CA VAL A 232 18.12 9.59 -9.30
C VAL A 232 18.44 10.69 -8.29
N ASP A 233 19.36 11.62 -8.63
CA ASP A 233 19.64 12.80 -7.81
C ASP A 233 18.36 13.63 -7.54
N LEU A 234 17.49 13.80 -8.56
CA LEU A 234 16.18 14.44 -8.38
C LEU A 234 15.28 13.63 -7.45
N TYR A 235 15.22 12.31 -7.61
CA TYR A 235 14.40 11.43 -6.76
C TYR A 235 14.77 11.56 -5.28
N LEU A 236 16.06 11.64 -4.96
CA LEU A 236 16.58 11.72 -3.60
C LEU A 236 16.65 13.17 -3.05
N SER A 237 16.29 14.17 -3.87
CA SER A 237 16.29 15.57 -3.45
C SER A 237 15.03 15.95 -2.66
N ALA A 238 15.08 17.11 -1.99
CA ALA A 238 13.90 17.71 -1.36
C ALA A 238 12.73 17.89 -2.36
N GLN A 239 13.03 18.28 -3.61
CA GLN A 239 12.02 18.41 -4.66
C GLN A 239 11.38 17.04 -5.01
N GLY A 240 12.17 15.96 -5.00
CA GLY A 240 11.66 14.60 -5.16
C GLY A 240 10.70 14.22 -4.02
N GLY A 241 11.05 14.55 -2.78
CA GLY A 241 10.18 14.37 -1.62
C GLY A 241 8.86 15.13 -1.73
N GLU A 242 8.86 16.34 -2.24
CA GLU A 242 7.62 17.09 -2.53
C GLU A 242 6.74 16.36 -3.56
N GLN A 243 7.35 15.75 -4.59
CA GLN A 243 6.61 14.95 -5.59
C GLN A 243 6.05 13.67 -5.00
N VAL A 244 6.77 13.01 -4.07
CA VAL A 244 6.27 11.85 -3.31
C VAL A 244 4.98 12.22 -2.59
N SER A 245 4.99 13.32 -1.83
CA SER A 245 3.78 13.80 -1.13
C SER A 245 2.66 14.19 -2.09
N ALA A 246 2.99 14.87 -3.20
CA ALA A 246 2.00 15.26 -4.20
C ALA A 246 1.35 14.05 -4.91
N ALA A 247 2.06 12.92 -4.97
CA ALA A 247 1.55 11.66 -5.50
C ALA A 247 0.75 10.83 -4.46
N GLY A 248 0.57 11.34 -3.24
CA GLY A 248 -0.20 10.67 -2.18
C GLY A 248 0.59 9.65 -1.35
N TYR A 249 1.92 9.58 -1.54
CA TYR A 249 2.81 8.73 -0.75
C TYR A 249 3.41 9.47 0.44
N VAL A 250 3.97 8.72 1.37
CA VAL A 250 4.67 9.26 2.55
C VAL A 250 6.16 9.36 2.25
N GLN A 251 6.77 10.49 2.61
CA GLN A 251 8.22 10.65 2.51
C GLN A 251 8.92 9.72 3.52
N LEU A 252 10.12 9.30 3.17
CA LEU A 252 10.99 8.58 4.09
C LEU A 252 11.33 9.44 5.30
N ASP A 253 11.53 8.82 6.45
CA ASP A 253 12.19 9.48 7.57
C ASP A 253 13.64 9.86 7.20
N SER A 254 14.21 10.80 7.95
CA SER A 254 15.55 11.35 7.65
C SER A 254 16.66 10.30 7.71
N ALA A 255 16.52 9.26 8.55
CA ALA A 255 17.53 8.22 8.69
C ALA A 255 17.51 7.29 7.47
N THR A 256 16.34 6.85 7.04
CA THR A 256 16.14 6.01 5.85
C THR A 256 16.52 6.77 4.57
N GLN A 257 16.17 8.06 4.47
CA GLN A 257 16.59 8.90 3.37
C GLN A 257 18.12 9.04 3.29
N GLN A 258 18.79 9.21 4.44
CA GLN A 258 20.26 9.28 4.48
C GLN A 258 20.92 7.97 4.04
N LEU A 259 20.37 6.81 4.43
CA LEU A 259 20.88 5.51 3.94
C LEU A 259 20.81 5.41 2.41
N SER A 260 19.71 5.85 1.79
CA SER A 260 19.59 5.88 0.34
C SER A 260 20.57 6.85 -0.32
N LEU A 261 20.78 8.03 0.27
CA LEU A 261 21.78 9.00 -0.19
C LEU A 261 23.21 8.45 -0.10
N ASP A 262 23.54 7.76 0.99
CA ASP A 262 24.87 7.16 1.20
C ASP A 262 25.11 6.04 0.19
N ALA A 263 24.12 5.15 0.00
CA ALA A 263 24.19 4.08 -1.01
C ALA A 263 24.36 4.65 -2.43
N TRP A 264 23.64 5.71 -2.75
CA TRP A 264 23.75 6.38 -4.05
C TRP A 264 25.11 7.08 -4.24
N THR A 265 25.63 7.71 -3.19
CA THR A 265 26.93 8.38 -3.24
C THR A 265 28.08 7.38 -3.43
N ALA A 266 27.94 6.19 -2.86
CA ALA A 266 28.94 5.11 -2.98
C ALA A 266 28.89 4.35 -4.33
N ARG A 267 28.11 4.81 -5.31
CA ARG A 267 27.88 4.09 -6.59
C ARG A 267 29.13 3.90 -7.48
N GLY A 268 30.14 4.74 -7.35
CA GLY A 268 31.34 4.64 -8.20
C GLY A 268 32.49 5.47 -7.77
#